data_fb420610e774415a4a6bdb22cc03d883
#
_entry.id   fb420610e774415a4a6bdb22cc03d883
#
_cell.length_a   1.000
_cell.length_b   1.000
_cell.length_c   1.000
_cell.angle_alpha   90.00
_cell.angle_beta   90.00
_cell.angle_gamma   90.00
#
_symmetry.space_group_name_H-M   'P 1'
#
loop_
_entity.id
_entity.type
_entity.pdbx_description
1 polymer ?
#
loop_
_entity_poly.entity_id
_entity_poly.type
_entity_poly.pdbx_seq_one_letter_code
_entity_poly.pdbx_strand_id
1 'polypeptide(L)'
;MPLLSNNIKSFSYAVIFYLALSSTAQAAQCGNSAGGFESWKQDFLSEAARNGLSANALEALKSTHYSIATIGADRGQKSFRLTLEQFLVKRGGAAIVARGRVLKRSNAALFDSIEQRYGVPAGLLLAIWGMETGFGAIHGNQNALSAVATLAYDCRRSAYFTEQLYAALKLIDRGVMTASTKGSMHGEIGQTQFLPKNILDYGTGGSLDNSGPALMSTANFLKAHGWRAGAGYQPGEPNFEAIQAWNAASVYQRAIAQVGRQIDGGEAPSSTGRRSEAGESFTSSTQTRSNDANVGSSSTQSSPESDDLFDIH
;
A
#
# COMPACT_ATOMS: atom_id res chain seq x y z
N MET A 1 -98.10 -14.95 15.08
CA MET A 1 -96.73 -14.90 15.65
C MET A 1 -95.86 -15.57 14.65
N PRO A 2 -95.02 -14.83 13.89
CA PRO A 2 -94.06 -15.43 12.98
C PRO A 2 -92.68 -15.42 13.62
N LEU A 3 -91.99 -16.59 13.43
CA LEU A 3 -90.63 -16.82 13.85
C LEU A 3 -89.65 -16.16 12.87
N LEU A 4 -88.75 -15.32 13.39
CA LEU A 4 -87.64 -14.70 12.65
C LEU A 4 -86.47 -15.68 12.46
N SER A 5 -86.18 -16.03 11.20
CA SER A 5 -85.01 -16.78 10.82
C SER A 5 -83.80 -15.87 10.70
N ASN A 6 -82.78 -16.06 11.54
CA ASN A 6 -81.49 -15.38 11.45
C ASN A 6 -80.55 -16.13 10.48
N ASN A 7 -80.31 -15.54 9.32
CA ASN A 7 -79.26 -16.00 8.36
C ASN A 7 -77.91 -15.34 8.77
N ILE A 8 -77.03 -16.14 9.36
CA ILE A 8 -75.63 -15.74 9.61
C ILE A 8 -74.83 -16.10 8.32
N LYS A 9 -74.43 -15.05 7.58
CA LYS A 9 -73.50 -15.19 6.47
C LYS A 9 -72.09 -15.29 7.03
N SER A 10 -71.49 -16.50 6.95
CA SER A 10 -70.04 -16.72 7.22
C SER A 10 -69.22 -16.06 6.14
N PHE A 11 -68.48 -15.03 6.52
CA PHE A 11 -67.43 -14.44 5.72
C PHE A 11 -66.13 -15.20 5.98
N SER A 12 -65.68 -16.04 5.01
CA SER A 12 -64.37 -16.69 5.03
C SER A 12 -63.32 -15.65 4.58
N TYR A 13 -62.52 -15.13 5.53
CA TYR A 13 -61.31 -14.36 5.21
C TYR A 13 -60.18 -15.34 4.82
N ALA A 14 -59.88 -15.40 3.54
CA ALA A 14 -58.66 -16.05 3.06
C ALA A 14 -57.46 -15.17 3.38
N VAL A 15 -56.70 -15.50 4.42
CA VAL A 15 -55.44 -14.85 4.76
C VAL A 15 -54.37 -15.38 3.78
N ILE A 16 -54.03 -14.59 2.77
CA ILE A 16 -52.90 -14.87 1.86
C ILE A 16 -51.64 -14.53 2.62
N PHE A 17 -50.90 -15.55 3.08
CA PHE A 17 -49.60 -15.44 3.65
C PHE A 17 -48.59 -15.21 2.48
N TYR A 18 -48.21 -13.96 2.28
CA TYR A 18 -47.02 -13.63 1.44
C TYR A 18 -45.76 -14.06 2.21
N LEU A 19 -45.22 -15.22 1.89
CA LEU A 19 -43.83 -15.58 2.25
C LEU A 19 -42.89 -14.67 1.47
N ALA A 20 -42.51 -13.58 2.08
CA ALA A 20 -41.36 -12.79 1.61
C ALA A 20 -40.12 -13.67 1.78
N LEU A 21 -39.67 -14.29 0.69
CA LEU A 21 -38.33 -14.87 0.61
C LEU A 21 -37.32 -13.73 0.76
N SER A 22 -36.92 -13.48 2.00
CA SER A 22 -35.77 -12.65 2.30
C SER A 22 -34.55 -13.39 1.76
N SER A 23 -34.15 -13.10 0.52
CA SER A 23 -32.84 -13.48 0.00
C SER A 23 -31.80 -12.82 0.89
N THR A 24 -31.27 -13.53 1.86
CA THR A 24 -30.08 -13.09 2.58
C THR A 24 -28.98 -12.89 1.55
N ALA A 25 -28.63 -11.65 1.27
CA ALA A 25 -27.50 -11.33 0.41
C ALA A 25 -26.26 -11.91 1.09
N GLN A 26 -25.78 -13.03 0.58
CA GLN A 26 -24.56 -13.64 1.04
C GLN A 26 -23.40 -12.85 0.47
N ALA A 27 -22.50 -12.35 1.32
CA ALA A 27 -21.26 -11.72 0.87
C ALA A 27 -20.44 -12.73 0.08
N ALA A 28 -19.75 -12.26 -0.96
CA ALA A 28 -18.91 -13.11 -1.79
C ALA A 28 -17.83 -13.80 -0.94
N GLN A 29 -17.82 -15.15 -0.93
CA GLN A 29 -16.91 -15.91 -0.07
C GLN A 29 -15.51 -15.93 -0.65
N CYS A 30 -14.50 -15.57 0.17
CA CYS A 30 -13.10 -15.65 -0.21
C CYS A 30 -12.65 -17.09 -0.52
N GLY A 31 -11.54 -17.22 -1.24
CA GLY A 31 -10.92 -18.50 -1.59
C GLY A 31 -9.40 -18.45 -1.51
N ASN A 32 -8.77 -19.62 -1.66
CA ASN A 32 -7.31 -19.75 -1.54
C ASN A 32 -6.63 -20.28 -2.82
N SER A 33 -7.39 -20.38 -3.92
CA SER A 33 -6.90 -20.89 -5.22
C SER A 33 -7.60 -20.21 -6.38
N ALA A 34 -6.97 -20.18 -7.55
CA ALA A 34 -7.50 -19.54 -8.75
C ALA A 34 -8.89 -20.09 -9.18
N GLY A 35 -9.21 -21.36 -8.88
CA GLY A 35 -10.42 -22.02 -9.39
C GLY A 35 -11.73 -21.41 -8.93
N GLY A 36 -11.76 -20.72 -7.78
CA GLY A 36 -12.98 -20.08 -7.25
C GLY A 36 -13.13 -18.61 -7.64
N PHE A 37 -12.12 -18.00 -8.25
CA PHE A 37 -12.09 -16.56 -8.50
C PHE A 37 -13.25 -16.08 -9.38
N GLU A 38 -13.56 -16.78 -10.46
CA GLU A 38 -14.63 -16.36 -11.38
C GLU A 38 -16.01 -16.46 -10.73
N SER A 39 -16.29 -17.50 -9.92
CA SER A 39 -17.54 -17.60 -9.17
C SER A 39 -17.66 -16.48 -8.14
N TRP A 40 -16.60 -16.25 -7.35
CA TRP A 40 -16.55 -15.15 -6.40
C TRP A 40 -16.77 -13.79 -7.08
N LYS A 41 -16.18 -13.59 -8.25
CA LYS A 41 -16.34 -12.34 -9.01
C LYS A 41 -17.79 -12.10 -9.43
N GLN A 42 -18.54 -13.15 -9.81
CA GLN A 42 -19.97 -13.01 -10.13
C GLN A 42 -20.80 -12.64 -8.90
N ASP A 43 -20.51 -13.26 -7.75
CA ASP A 43 -21.18 -12.92 -6.49
C ASP A 43 -20.84 -11.47 -6.08
N PHE A 44 -19.57 -11.07 -6.19
CA PHE A 44 -19.12 -9.72 -5.89
C PHE A 44 -19.71 -8.66 -6.84
N LEU A 45 -19.84 -8.96 -8.14
CA LEU A 45 -20.52 -8.08 -9.11
C LEU A 45 -21.96 -7.82 -8.69
N SER A 46 -22.66 -8.84 -8.24
CA SER A 46 -24.05 -8.74 -7.78
C SER A 46 -24.14 -7.90 -6.50
N GLU A 47 -23.19 -8.05 -5.59
CA GLU A 47 -23.08 -7.23 -4.37
C GLU A 47 -22.74 -5.78 -4.70
N ALA A 48 -21.75 -5.54 -5.56
CA ALA A 48 -21.29 -4.22 -5.97
C ALA A 48 -22.40 -3.42 -6.69
N ALA A 49 -23.20 -4.09 -7.52
CA ALA A 49 -24.38 -3.49 -8.16
C ALA A 49 -25.43 -3.04 -7.13
N ARG A 50 -25.71 -3.88 -6.12
CA ARG A 50 -26.61 -3.49 -5.01
C ARG A 50 -26.09 -2.32 -4.19
N ASN A 51 -24.76 -2.19 -4.08
CA ASN A 51 -24.07 -1.07 -3.42
C ASN A 51 -23.95 0.19 -4.28
N GLY A 52 -24.59 0.22 -5.45
CA GLY A 52 -24.75 1.42 -6.27
C GLY A 52 -23.56 1.78 -7.16
N LEU A 53 -22.66 0.81 -7.43
CA LEU A 53 -21.59 1.02 -8.41
C LEU A 53 -22.14 1.05 -9.83
N SER A 54 -21.57 1.91 -10.71
CA SER A 54 -22.05 2.10 -12.07
C SER A 54 -21.78 0.89 -12.97
N ALA A 55 -22.49 0.85 -14.10
CA ALA A 55 -22.25 -0.17 -15.13
C ALA A 55 -20.79 -0.16 -15.63
N ASN A 56 -20.14 1.03 -15.70
CA ASN A 56 -18.74 1.16 -16.10
C ASN A 56 -17.79 0.48 -15.10
N ALA A 57 -17.97 0.71 -13.79
CA ALA A 57 -17.18 0.05 -12.77
C ALA A 57 -17.40 -1.47 -12.74
N LEU A 58 -18.65 -1.92 -12.91
CA LEU A 58 -18.98 -3.34 -12.98
C LEU A 58 -18.36 -4.02 -14.22
N GLU A 59 -18.34 -3.34 -15.36
CA GLU A 59 -17.70 -3.88 -16.57
C GLU A 59 -16.17 -3.95 -16.39
N ALA A 60 -15.57 -2.95 -15.76
CA ALA A 60 -14.15 -3.01 -15.40
C ALA A 60 -13.83 -4.20 -14.48
N LEU A 61 -14.67 -4.46 -13.47
CA LEU A 61 -14.51 -5.62 -12.59
C LEU A 61 -14.64 -6.95 -13.35
N LYS A 62 -15.59 -7.08 -14.29
CA LYS A 62 -15.72 -8.27 -15.13
C LYS A 62 -14.46 -8.58 -15.93
N SER A 63 -13.72 -7.55 -16.35
CA SER A 63 -12.49 -7.70 -17.12
C SER A 63 -11.29 -8.15 -16.30
N THR A 64 -11.39 -8.25 -14.96
CA THR A 64 -10.30 -8.67 -14.08
C THR A 64 -10.00 -10.17 -14.19
N HIS A 65 -8.75 -10.53 -13.93
CA HIS A 65 -8.26 -11.90 -13.92
C HIS A 65 -7.52 -12.19 -12.63
N TYR A 66 -7.56 -13.45 -12.18
CA TYR A 66 -6.75 -13.89 -11.05
C TYR A 66 -5.26 -13.76 -11.36
N SER A 67 -4.50 -13.06 -10.53
CA SER A 67 -3.07 -12.84 -10.71
C SER A 67 -2.25 -13.76 -9.81
N ILE A 68 -1.65 -14.79 -10.40
CA ILE A 68 -0.70 -15.68 -9.69
C ILE A 68 0.52 -14.90 -9.21
N ALA A 69 1.01 -13.93 -10.01
CA ALA A 69 2.13 -13.08 -9.66
C ALA A 69 1.84 -12.26 -8.39
N THR A 70 0.66 -11.67 -8.28
CA THR A 70 0.17 -10.96 -7.09
C THR A 70 0.21 -11.85 -5.85
N ILE A 71 -0.31 -13.07 -5.92
CA ILE A 71 -0.29 -14.00 -4.80
C ILE A 71 1.14 -14.42 -4.44
N GLY A 72 2.00 -14.62 -5.43
CA GLY A 72 3.42 -14.92 -5.23
C GLY A 72 4.13 -13.81 -4.47
N ALA A 73 3.96 -12.56 -4.89
CA ALA A 73 4.52 -11.37 -4.24
C ALA A 73 3.99 -11.22 -2.80
N ASP A 74 2.66 -11.32 -2.64
CA ASP A 74 1.99 -11.18 -1.34
C ASP A 74 2.46 -12.20 -0.28
N ARG A 75 2.77 -13.42 -0.71
CA ARG A 75 3.28 -14.50 0.17
C ARG A 75 4.80 -14.50 0.28
N GLY A 76 5.51 -13.85 -0.63
CA GLY A 76 6.98 -13.81 -0.73
C GLY A 76 7.66 -12.74 0.13
N GLN A 77 6.93 -11.84 0.77
CA GLN A 77 7.49 -10.70 1.52
C GLN A 77 8.44 -11.12 2.65
N LYS A 78 9.74 -10.83 2.48
CA LYS A 78 10.81 -11.19 3.43
C LYS A 78 11.50 -9.99 4.08
N SER A 79 11.15 -8.77 3.71
CA SER A 79 11.87 -7.54 4.08
C SER A 79 11.83 -7.19 5.57
N PHE A 80 10.91 -7.75 6.34
CA PHE A 80 10.75 -7.48 7.77
C PHE A 80 11.91 -7.98 8.67
N ARG A 81 12.87 -8.76 8.12
CA ARG A 81 13.99 -9.34 8.86
C ARG A 81 15.30 -8.56 8.73
N LEU A 82 15.33 -7.49 7.93
CA LEU A 82 16.54 -6.71 7.69
C LEU A 82 16.78 -5.73 8.84
N THR A 83 18.07 -5.50 9.18
CA THR A 83 18.43 -4.33 9.97
C THR A 83 18.22 -3.06 9.17
N LEU A 84 18.14 -1.90 9.83
CA LEU A 84 17.99 -0.62 9.14
C LEU A 84 19.14 -0.37 8.14
N GLU A 85 20.37 -0.69 8.53
CA GLU A 85 21.54 -0.54 7.67
C GLU A 85 21.45 -1.44 6.43
N GLN A 86 21.15 -2.74 6.62
CA GLN A 86 20.96 -3.68 5.52
C GLN A 86 19.83 -3.24 4.59
N PHE A 87 18.74 -2.73 5.15
CA PHE A 87 17.63 -2.22 4.38
C PHE A 87 18.02 -0.99 3.54
N LEU A 88 18.71 -0.01 4.15
CA LEU A 88 19.19 1.18 3.45
C LEU A 88 20.20 0.83 2.34
N VAL A 89 21.11 -0.10 2.57
CA VAL A 89 22.04 -0.58 1.54
C VAL A 89 21.26 -1.24 0.40
N LYS A 90 20.37 -2.16 0.70
CA LYS A 90 19.54 -2.86 -0.29
C LYS A 90 18.70 -1.88 -1.13
N ARG A 91 18.15 -0.85 -0.52
CA ARG A 91 17.30 0.17 -1.16
C ARG A 91 18.09 1.31 -1.82
N GLY A 92 19.41 1.30 -1.76
CA GLY A 92 20.22 2.38 -2.32
C GLY A 92 20.06 3.72 -1.58
N GLY A 93 19.89 3.70 -0.26
CA GLY A 93 19.59 4.88 0.56
C GLY A 93 20.52 6.06 0.31
N ALA A 94 21.84 5.83 0.13
CA ALA A 94 22.79 6.88 -0.19
C ALA A 94 22.51 7.56 -1.55
N ALA A 95 22.15 6.78 -2.56
CA ALA A 95 21.77 7.31 -3.88
C ALA A 95 20.44 8.10 -3.81
N ILE A 96 19.49 7.63 -3.01
CA ILE A 96 18.22 8.35 -2.76
C ILE A 96 18.51 9.70 -2.11
N VAL A 97 19.38 9.77 -1.10
CA VAL A 97 19.79 11.04 -0.45
C VAL A 97 20.43 11.98 -1.47
N ALA A 98 21.40 11.49 -2.25
CA ALA A 98 22.11 12.31 -3.23
C ALA A 98 21.16 12.88 -4.29
N ARG A 99 20.31 12.03 -4.89
CA ARG A 99 19.32 12.45 -5.90
C ARG A 99 18.23 13.32 -5.28
N GLY A 100 17.76 12.99 -4.08
CA GLY A 100 16.75 13.78 -3.36
C GLY A 100 17.20 15.22 -3.11
N ARG A 101 18.46 15.43 -2.71
CA ARG A 101 19.03 16.78 -2.55
C ARG A 101 19.04 17.57 -3.86
N VAL A 102 19.31 16.93 -4.99
CA VAL A 102 19.25 17.58 -6.32
C VAL A 102 17.81 17.95 -6.65
N LEU A 103 16.86 17.00 -6.50
CA LEU A 103 15.44 17.24 -6.78
C LEU A 103 14.82 18.30 -5.87
N LYS A 104 15.21 18.33 -4.59
CA LYS A 104 14.78 19.38 -3.65
C LYS A 104 15.12 20.77 -4.19
N ARG A 105 16.35 20.97 -4.67
CA ARG A 105 16.78 22.26 -5.23
C ARG A 105 16.13 22.59 -6.57
N SER A 106 16.06 21.62 -7.49
CA SER A 106 15.52 21.86 -8.83
C SER A 106 14.00 22.04 -8.86
N ASN A 107 13.28 21.59 -7.82
CA ASN A 107 11.84 21.72 -7.68
C ASN A 107 11.44 22.50 -6.41
N ALA A 108 12.28 23.46 -5.98
CA ALA A 108 12.08 24.19 -4.73
C ALA A 108 10.66 24.79 -4.63
N ALA A 109 10.17 25.45 -5.67
CA ALA A 109 8.84 26.06 -5.68
C ALA A 109 7.71 25.05 -5.42
N LEU A 110 7.81 23.80 -5.92
CA LEU A 110 6.85 22.75 -5.64
C LEU A 110 6.89 22.37 -4.15
N PHE A 111 8.08 22.10 -3.62
CA PHE A 111 8.23 21.67 -2.23
C PHE A 111 7.86 22.76 -1.25
N ASP A 112 8.23 24.02 -1.52
CA ASP A 112 7.82 25.18 -0.72
C ASP A 112 6.30 25.31 -0.67
N SER A 113 5.62 25.14 -1.81
CA SER A 113 4.16 25.13 -1.89
C SER A 113 3.53 24.00 -1.07
N ILE A 114 4.10 22.79 -1.12
CA ILE A 114 3.62 21.64 -0.36
C ILE A 114 3.85 21.88 1.14
N GLU A 115 5.03 22.32 1.54
CA GLU A 115 5.36 22.58 2.94
C GLU A 115 4.48 23.69 3.52
N GLN A 116 4.27 24.78 2.77
CA GLN A 116 3.37 25.85 3.17
C GLN A 116 1.92 25.36 3.40
N ARG A 117 1.43 24.47 2.54
CA ARG A 117 0.04 23.99 2.60
C ARG A 117 -0.18 22.88 3.62
N TYR A 118 0.75 21.94 3.73
CA TYR A 118 0.60 20.72 4.51
C TYR A 118 1.53 20.65 5.73
N GLY A 119 2.56 21.48 5.78
CA GLY A 119 3.57 21.48 6.83
C GLY A 119 4.56 20.33 6.74
N VAL A 120 4.61 19.59 5.62
CA VAL A 120 5.47 18.42 5.42
C VAL A 120 6.72 18.83 4.67
N PRO A 121 7.94 18.62 5.23
CA PRO A 121 9.18 19.05 4.61
C PRO A 121 9.54 18.21 3.38
N ALA A 122 10.26 18.82 2.46
CA ALA A 122 10.68 18.21 1.20
C ALA A 122 11.43 16.88 1.38
N GLY A 123 12.31 16.81 2.39
CA GLY A 123 13.15 15.63 2.60
C GLY A 123 12.36 14.38 2.86
N LEU A 124 11.30 14.44 3.67
CA LEU A 124 10.44 13.28 3.93
C LEU A 124 9.70 12.82 2.67
N LEU A 125 9.12 13.74 1.91
CA LEU A 125 8.42 13.43 0.67
C LEU A 125 9.35 12.81 -0.38
N LEU A 126 10.57 13.33 -0.47
CA LEU A 126 11.61 12.79 -1.35
C LEU A 126 12.12 11.42 -0.89
N ALA A 127 12.19 11.18 0.42
CA ALA A 127 12.52 9.87 0.94
C ALA A 127 11.47 8.83 0.58
N ILE A 128 10.18 9.15 0.76
CA ILE A 128 9.06 8.30 0.34
C ILE A 128 9.14 8.05 -1.17
N TRP A 129 9.17 9.10 -1.97
CA TRP A 129 9.21 8.97 -3.44
C TRP A 129 10.43 8.16 -3.94
N GLY A 130 11.58 8.38 -3.33
CA GLY A 130 12.79 7.60 -3.67
C GLY A 130 12.69 6.12 -3.28
N MET A 131 12.11 5.82 -2.13
CA MET A 131 11.91 4.45 -1.65
C MET A 131 10.82 3.69 -2.42
N GLU A 132 9.75 4.37 -2.85
CA GLU A 132 8.62 3.73 -3.54
C GLU A 132 8.94 3.41 -5.01
N THR A 133 9.46 4.38 -5.75
CA THR A 133 9.59 4.26 -7.21
C THR A 133 10.94 4.70 -7.75
N GLY A 134 11.94 4.95 -6.90
CA GLY A 134 13.21 5.53 -7.37
C GLY A 134 13.02 6.87 -8.07
N PHE A 135 12.13 7.71 -7.53
CA PHE A 135 11.71 8.99 -8.13
C PHE A 135 11.01 8.82 -9.48
N GLY A 136 10.12 7.85 -9.57
CA GLY A 136 9.33 7.56 -10.75
C GLY A 136 10.06 6.77 -11.83
N ALA A 137 11.24 6.24 -11.55
CA ALA A 137 11.98 5.39 -12.50
C ALA A 137 11.37 3.98 -12.65
N ILE A 138 10.70 3.51 -11.60
CA ILE A 138 10.09 2.19 -11.56
C ILE A 138 8.61 2.35 -11.23
N HIS A 139 7.78 2.03 -12.19
CA HIS A 139 6.34 1.94 -12.03
C HIS A 139 5.94 0.46 -12.11
N GLY A 140 4.97 0.04 -11.34
CA GLY A 140 4.39 -1.27 -11.50
C GLY A 140 3.79 -1.45 -12.90
N ASN A 141 3.86 -2.65 -13.44
CA ASN A 141 3.33 -3.00 -14.76
C ASN A 141 2.11 -3.93 -14.70
N GLN A 142 1.67 -4.29 -13.49
CA GLN A 142 0.50 -5.15 -13.29
C GLN A 142 -0.79 -4.39 -13.59
N ASN A 143 -1.85 -5.12 -13.89
CA ASN A 143 -3.18 -4.53 -13.90
C ASN A 143 -3.62 -4.30 -12.45
N ALA A 144 -3.70 -3.04 -12.03
CA ALA A 144 -3.97 -2.68 -10.64
C ALA A 144 -5.32 -3.23 -10.14
N LEU A 145 -6.36 -3.17 -10.98
CA LEU A 145 -7.68 -3.68 -10.59
C LEU A 145 -7.68 -5.20 -10.43
N SER A 146 -6.99 -5.94 -11.32
CA SER A 146 -6.86 -7.40 -11.20
C SER A 146 -6.03 -7.80 -9.97
N ALA A 147 -4.97 -7.07 -9.64
CA ALA A 147 -4.18 -7.30 -8.44
C ALA A 147 -5.04 -7.11 -7.18
N VAL A 148 -5.75 -5.98 -7.07
CA VAL A 148 -6.65 -5.71 -5.93
C VAL A 148 -7.79 -6.73 -5.85
N ALA A 149 -8.43 -7.09 -6.98
CA ALA A 149 -9.50 -8.09 -7.01
C ALA A 149 -8.99 -9.48 -6.57
N THR A 150 -7.77 -9.85 -6.98
CA THR A 150 -7.14 -11.10 -6.56
C THR A 150 -6.92 -11.15 -5.06
N LEU A 151 -6.45 -10.06 -4.45
CA LEU A 151 -6.22 -9.96 -3.01
C LEU A 151 -7.54 -9.82 -2.21
N ALA A 152 -8.56 -9.21 -2.77
CA ALA A 152 -9.91 -9.18 -2.20
C ALA A 152 -10.53 -10.59 -2.15
N TYR A 153 -10.22 -11.41 -3.14
CA TYR A 153 -10.64 -12.81 -3.17
C TYR A 153 -9.81 -13.69 -2.22
N ASP A 154 -8.50 -13.49 -2.08
CA ASP A 154 -7.63 -14.30 -1.21
C ASP A 154 -8.01 -14.14 0.27
N CYS A 155 -8.35 -15.27 0.94
CA CYS A 155 -8.85 -15.25 2.32
C CYS A 155 -7.87 -14.64 3.33
N ARG A 156 -6.58 -14.55 3.03
CA ARG A 156 -5.56 -14.07 3.96
C ARG A 156 -5.78 -12.61 4.37
N ARG A 157 -6.18 -11.75 3.42
CA ARG A 157 -6.41 -10.32 3.65
C ARG A 157 -7.69 -9.82 2.98
N SER A 158 -8.65 -10.71 2.75
CA SER A 158 -9.88 -10.42 1.98
C SER A 158 -10.61 -9.17 2.46
N ALA A 159 -10.86 -9.03 3.75
CA ALA A 159 -11.59 -7.87 4.30
C ALA A 159 -10.91 -6.55 3.94
N TYR A 160 -9.59 -6.45 4.13
CA TYR A 160 -8.83 -5.25 3.81
C TYR A 160 -8.86 -4.92 2.31
N PHE A 161 -8.63 -5.93 1.46
CA PHE A 161 -8.62 -5.70 0.01
C PHE A 161 -10.01 -5.57 -0.61
N THR A 162 -11.06 -6.03 0.05
CA THR A 162 -12.44 -5.70 -0.34
C THR A 162 -12.71 -4.20 -0.26
N GLU A 163 -12.22 -3.51 0.78
CA GLU A 163 -12.30 -2.06 0.87
C GLU A 163 -11.51 -1.37 -0.26
N GLN A 164 -10.32 -1.88 -0.58
CA GLN A 164 -9.52 -1.37 -1.69
C GLN A 164 -10.21 -1.57 -3.04
N LEU A 165 -10.88 -2.72 -3.24
CA LEU A 165 -11.62 -3.01 -4.46
C LEU A 165 -12.82 -2.08 -4.64
N TYR A 166 -13.61 -1.85 -3.59
CA TYR A 166 -14.68 -0.87 -3.64
C TYR A 166 -14.16 0.54 -3.93
N ALA A 167 -13.04 0.92 -3.33
CA ALA A 167 -12.40 2.21 -3.61
C ALA A 167 -11.94 2.31 -5.07
N ALA A 168 -11.30 1.26 -5.62
CA ALA A 168 -10.87 1.21 -7.02
C ALA A 168 -12.06 1.37 -7.98
N LEU A 169 -13.16 0.68 -7.72
CA LEU A 169 -14.38 0.78 -8.54
C LEU A 169 -14.99 2.18 -8.47
N LYS A 170 -15.01 2.82 -7.29
CA LYS A 170 -15.44 4.22 -7.14
C LYS A 170 -14.52 5.20 -7.87
N LEU A 171 -13.21 4.93 -7.90
CA LEU A 171 -12.25 5.74 -8.66
C LEU A 171 -12.46 5.61 -10.17
N ILE A 172 -12.88 4.44 -10.65
CA ILE A 172 -13.29 4.22 -12.04
C ILE A 172 -14.53 5.04 -12.36
N ASP A 173 -15.54 5.04 -11.49
CA ASP A 173 -16.75 5.86 -11.64
C ASP A 173 -16.45 7.36 -11.70
N ARG A 174 -15.39 7.79 -11.00
CA ARG A 174 -14.93 9.20 -11.02
C ARG A 174 -13.97 9.52 -12.18
N GLY A 175 -13.61 8.55 -13.00
CA GLY A 175 -12.64 8.73 -14.10
C GLY A 175 -11.19 8.92 -13.63
N VAL A 176 -10.87 8.61 -12.38
CA VAL A 176 -9.50 8.68 -11.82
C VAL A 176 -8.70 7.43 -12.16
N MET A 177 -9.36 6.28 -12.21
CA MET A 177 -8.80 5.00 -12.66
C MET A 177 -9.55 4.50 -13.90
N THR A 178 -8.94 3.54 -14.58
CA THR A 178 -9.56 2.78 -15.69
C THR A 178 -9.33 1.29 -15.47
N ALA A 179 -10.05 0.45 -16.20
CA ALA A 179 -9.84 -1.01 -16.19
C ALA A 179 -8.40 -1.42 -16.59
N SER A 180 -7.66 -0.53 -17.30
CA SER A 180 -6.29 -0.78 -17.76
C SER A 180 -5.21 -0.09 -16.92
N THR A 181 -5.59 0.60 -15.85
CA THR A 181 -4.63 1.28 -14.95
C THR A 181 -3.56 0.30 -14.47
N LYS A 182 -2.30 0.72 -14.60
CA LYS A 182 -1.14 -0.05 -14.15
C LYS A 182 -0.77 0.30 -12.72
N GLY A 183 -0.21 -0.69 -12.01
CA GLY A 183 0.25 -0.55 -10.64
C GLY A 183 1.23 -1.63 -10.25
N SER A 184 1.56 -1.69 -8.97
CA SER A 184 2.40 -2.73 -8.37
C SER A 184 1.72 -4.11 -8.36
N MET A 185 2.44 -5.11 -7.85
CA MET A 185 1.90 -6.46 -7.59
C MET A 185 0.71 -6.46 -6.62
N HIS A 186 0.58 -5.46 -5.76
CA HIS A 186 -0.53 -5.33 -4.80
C HIS A 186 -1.59 -4.29 -5.24
N GLY A 187 -1.41 -3.69 -6.44
CA GLY A 187 -2.36 -2.75 -7.01
C GLY A 187 -2.16 -1.29 -6.56
N GLU A 188 -1.00 -0.97 -6.02
CA GLU A 188 -0.60 0.41 -5.70
C GLU A 188 -0.28 1.19 -6.98
N ILE A 189 -0.59 2.49 -7.00
CA ILE A 189 -0.60 3.31 -8.19
C ILE A 189 0.25 4.57 -8.03
N GLY A 190 0.94 4.94 -9.09
CA GLY A 190 1.60 6.24 -9.25
C GLY A 190 2.95 6.36 -8.57
N GLN A 191 3.47 7.57 -8.51
CA GLN A 191 4.83 7.93 -8.08
C GLN A 191 5.15 7.55 -6.64
N THR A 192 4.15 7.53 -5.76
CA THR A 192 4.28 7.23 -4.33
C THR A 192 3.47 6.01 -3.91
N GLN A 193 3.06 5.18 -4.87
CA GLN A 193 2.46 3.86 -4.66
C GLN A 193 1.25 3.87 -3.70
N PHE A 194 0.24 4.67 -4.06
CA PHE A 194 -1.01 4.72 -3.30
C PHE A 194 -1.92 3.54 -3.60
N LEU A 195 -2.43 2.88 -2.56
CA LEU A 195 -3.58 1.99 -2.69
C LEU A 195 -4.86 2.76 -3.04
N PRO A 196 -5.82 2.15 -3.74
CA PRO A 196 -7.04 2.81 -4.18
C PRO A 196 -7.81 3.58 -3.10
N LYS A 197 -7.92 3.02 -1.89
CA LYS A 197 -8.60 3.71 -0.79
C LYS A 197 -7.87 4.99 -0.38
N ASN A 198 -6.55 4.96 -0.37
CA ASN A 198 -5.77 6.15 -0.06
C ASN A 198 -5.91 7.23 -1.13
N ILE A 199 -6.05 6.84 -2.42
CA ILE A 199 -6.35 7.79 -3.50
C ILE A 199 -7.75 8.41 -3.29
N LEU A 200 -8.73 7.59 -2.94
CA LEU A 200 -10.11 8.03 -2.71
C LEU A 200 -10.24 9.03 -1.56
N ASP A 201 -9.49 8.78 -0.47
CA ASP A 201 -9.59 9.52 0.79
C ASP A 201 -8.65 10.74 0.82
N TYR A 202 -7.45 10.64 0.22
CA TYR A 202 -6.39 11.65 0.36
C TYR A 202 -5.90 12.24 -0.96
N GLY A 203 -6.35 11.75 -2.11
CA GLY A 203 -5.98 12.28 -3.42
C GLY A 203 -6.35 13.75 -3.57
N THR A 204 -5.39 14.57 -4.02
CA THR A 204 -5.58 16.02 -4.20
C THR A 204 -6.00 16.41 -5.61
N GLY A 205 -6.28 15.40 -6.46
CA GLY A 205 -6.60 15.58 -7.89
C GLY A 205 -5.36 15.49 -8.77
N GLY A 206 -5.62 15.32 -10.08
CA GLY A 206 -4.57 15.05 -11.07
C GLY A 206 -4.10 13.59 -11.08
N SER A 207 -3.30 13.25 -12.10
CA SER A 207 -2.74 11.89 -12.22
C SER A 207 -1.60 11.68 -11.22
N LEU A 208 -1.64 10.59 -10.48
CA LEU A 208 -0.57 10.19 -9.56
C LEU A 208 0.70 9.69 -10.30
N ASP A 209 0.66 9.52 -11.62
CA ASP A 209 1.84 9.30 -12.45
C ASP A 209 2.70 10.58 -12.57
N ASN A 210 2.13 11.73 -12.23
CA ASN A 210 2.84 13.00 -12.13
C ASN A 210 3.30 13.25 -10.70
N SER A 211 4.57 13.64 -10.53
CA SER A 211 5.17 13.82 -9.21
C SER A 211 4.47 14.88 -8.34
N GLY A 212 4.02 15.99 -8.93
CA GLY A 212 3.33 17.05 -8.19
C GLY A 212 2.08 16.56 -7.47
N PRO A 213 1.06 16.04 -8.19
CA PRO A 213 -0.15 15.45 -7.59
C PRO A 213 0.14 14.32 -6.60
N ALA A 214 1.09 13.43 -6.91
CA ALA A 214 1.47 12.34 -6.02
C ALA A 214 2.05 12.84 -4.70
N LEU A 215 3.02 13.76 -4.75
CA LEU A 215 3.66 14.34 -3.55
C LEU A 215 2.68 15.18 -2.72
N MET A 216 1.78 15.94 -3.37
CA MET A 216 0.72 16.66 -2.66
C MET A 216 -0.25 15.70 -1.96
N SER A 217 -0.63 14.61 -2.62
CA SER A 217 -1.50 13.59 -2.01
C SER A 217 -0.81 12.90 -0.84
N THR A 218 0.50 12.59 -0.95
CA THR A 218 1.30 12.04 0.15
C THR A 218 1.37 13.01 1.33
N ALA A 219 1.59 14.29 1.09
CA ALA A 219 1.58 15.31 2.14
C ALA A 219 0.20 15.44 2.80
N ASN A 220 -0.88 15.37 2.01
CA ASN A 220 -2.25 15.38 2.51
C ASN A 220 -2.55 14.17 3.39
N PHE A 221 -2.10 12.98 2.98
CA PHE A 221 -2.18 11.76 3.79
C PHE A 221 -1.49 11.94 5.15
N LEU A 222 -0.23 12.39 5.16
CA LEU A 222 0.52 12.61 6.39
C LEU A 222 -0.17 13.64 7.30
N LYS A 223 -0.69 14.73 6.73
CA LYS A 223 -1.44 15.74 7.48
C LYS A 223 -2.71 15.16 8.11
N ALA A 224 -3.46 14.35 7.37
CA ALA A 224 -4.67 13.68 7.87
C ALA A 224 -4.36 12.69 9.01
N HIS A 225 -3.13 12.15 9.04
CA HIS A 225 -2.64 11.26 10.10
C HIS A 225 -1.85 11.97 11.21
N GLY A 226 -2.14 13.26 11.43
CA GLY A 226 -1.65 13.98 12.61
C GLY A 226 -0.33 14.70 12.43
N TRP A 227 0.17 14.87 11.19
CA TRP A 227 1.37 15.66 10.94
C TRP A 227 1.25 17.09 11.44
N ARG A 228 2.26 17.56 12.19
CA ARG A 228 2.35 18.90 12.77
C ARG A 228 3.52 19.66 12.13
N ALA A 229 3.23 20.79 11.51
CA ALA A 229 4.24 21.63 10.89
C ALA A 229 5.33 22.04 11.91
N GLY A 230 6.60 21.93 11.53
CA GLY A 230 7.74 22.29 12.36
C GLY A 230 8.10 21.31 13.48
N ALA A 231 7.29 20.27 13.73
CA ALA A 231 7.66 19.23 14.70
C ALA A 231 8.60 18.19 14.07
N GLY A 232 9.43 17.55 14.90
CA GLY A 232 10.33 16.49 14.47
C GLY A 232 9.62 15.21 14.03
N TYR A 233 10.28 14.40 13.20
CA TYR A 233 9.74 13.18 12.61
C TYR A 233 10.66 11.95 12.73
N GLN A 234 11.69 12.02 13.57
CA GLN A 234 12.49 10.85 13.89
C GLN A 234 11.80 9.94 14.90
N PRO A 235 12.22 8.69 15.09
CA PRO A 235 11.67 7.80 16.10
C PRO A 235 11.58 8.48 17.48
N GLY A 236 10.38 8.49 18.06
CA GLY A 236 10.10 9.15 19.33
C GLY A 236 9.70 10.63 19.22
N GLU A 237 9.74 11.23 18.03
CA GLU A 237 9.27 12.58 17.78
C GLU A 237 7.81 12.62 17.33
N PRO A 238 7.08 13.75 17.49
CA PRO A 238 5.62 13.82 17.32
C PRO A 238 5.09 13.38 15.96
N ASN A 239 5.85 13.62 14.86
CA ASN A 239 5.40 13.28 13.51
C ASN A 239 5.74 11.84 13.09
N PHE A 240 6.43 11.07 13.94
CA PHE A 240 6.76 9.69 13.60
C PHE A 240 5.52 8.81 13.48
N GLU A 241 4.44 9.11 14.22
CA GLU A 241 3.15 8.41 14.11
C GLU A 241 2.52 8.53 12.71
N ALA A 242 2.64 9.69 12.06
CA ALA A 242 2.17 9.87 10.70
C ALA A 242 2.96 9.01 9.69
N ILE A 243 4.26 8.80 9.95
CA ILE A 243 5.10 7.88 9.16
C ILE A 243 4.68 6.42 9.41
N GLN A 244 4.30 6.06 10.64
CA GLN A 244 3.79 4.72 10.95
C GLN A 244 2.47 4.44 10.24
N ALA A 245 1.62 5.45 10.08
CA ALA A 245 0.40 5.32 9.29
C ALA A 245 0.67 5.12 7.79
N TRP A 246 1.79 5.70 7.27
CA TRP A 246 2.18 5.51 5.88
C TRP A 246 2.57 4.06 5.56
N ASN A 247 3.34 3.42 6.44
CA ASN A 247 3.81 2.06 6.22
C ASN A 247 3.95 1.30 7.55
N ALA A 248 3.45 0.07 7.62
CA ALA A 248 3.45 -0.74 8.84
C ALA A 248 4.83 -1.32 9.21
N ALA A 249 5.79 -1.39 8.27
CA ALA A 249 7.10 -1.98 8.50
C ALA A 249 8.03 -1.03 9.26
N SER A 250 8.39 -1.36 10.49
CA SER A 250 9.21 -0.50 11.36
C SER A 250 10.60 -0.16 10.78
N VAL A 251 11.19 -1.05 9.99
CA VAL A 251 12.45 -0.79 9.30
C VAL A 251 12.28 0.27 8.21
N TYR A 252 11.18 0.22 7.48
CA TYR A 252 10.82 1.20 6.45
C TYR A 252 10.56 2.59 7.06
N GLN A 253 9.76 2.65 8.12
CA GLN A 253 9.46 3.89 8.86
C GLN A 253 10.73 4.62 9.27
N ARG A 254 11.67 3.88 9.89
CA ARG A 254 12.99 4.42 10.29
C ARG A 254 13.85 4.83 9.09
N ALA A 255 13.78 4.08 8.00
CA ALA A 255 14.53 4.37 6.79
C ALA A 255 14.09 5.70 6.15
N ILE A 256 12.77 5.90 5.93
CA ILE A 256 12.27 7.16 5.35
C ILE A 256 12.51 8.36 6.28
N ALA A 257 12.39 8.19 7.59
CA ALA A 257 12.70 9.23 8.54
C ALA A 257 14.20 9.63 8.49
N GLN A 258 15.11 8.67 8.48
CA GLN A 258 16.54 8.92 8.40
C GLN A 258 16.94 9.54 7.05
N VAL A 259 16.47 8.98 5.94
CA VAL A 259 16.77 9.48 4.59
C VAL A 259 16.21 10.90 4.40
N GLY A 260 14.97 11.14 4.84
CA GLY A 260 14.34 12.44 4.78
C GLY A 260 15.15 13.51 5.53
N ARG A 261 15.57 13.22 6.75
CA ARG A 261 16.42 14.10 7.54
C ARG A 261 17.75 14.41 6.84
N GLN A 262 18.40 13.40 6.24
CA GLN A 262 19.64 13.61 5.48
C GLN A 262 19.43 14.47 4.23
N ILE A 263 18.32 14.33 3.53
CA ILE A 263 17.97 15.17 2.37
C ILE A 263 17.78 16.62 2.83
N ASP A 264 17.18 16.84 3.99
CA ASP A 264 16.95 18.19 4.54
C ASP A 264 18.23 18.85 5.12
N GLY A 265 19.35 18.14 5.17
CA GLY A 265 20.65 18.67 5.61
C GLY A 265 21.03 18.24 7.04
N GLY A 266 20.23 17.39 7.69
CA GLY A 266 20.60 16.78 8.98
C GLY A 266 21.69 15.72 8.83
N GLU A 267 22.50 15.53 9.88
CA GLU A 267 23.48 14.46 9.94
C GLU A 267 22.82 13.09 10.15
N ALA A 268 23.46 12.02 9.66
CA ALA A 268 23.08 10.67 10.02
C ALA A 268 23.23 10.47 11.54
N PRO A 269 22.37 9.68 12.22
CA PRO A 269 22.59 9.34 13.62
C PRO A 269 23.97 8.72 13.75
N SER A 270 24.83 9.32 14.58
CA SER A 270 26.14 8.76 14.87
C SER A 270 25.97 7.39 15.54
N SER A 271 26.66 6.36 15.04
CA SER A 271 26.65 5.02 15.62
C SER A 271 27.37 4.92 16.97
N THR A 272 27.75 6.06 17.58
CA THR A 272 28.46 6.20 18.85
C THR A 272 27.53 6.29 20.06
N GLY A 273 26.64 5.31 20.24
CA GLY A 273 25.72 5.28 21.38
C GLY A 273 25.52 3.89 21.98
N ARG A 274 26.54 3.03 21.98
CA ARG A 274 26.55 1.85 22.86
C ARG A 274 27.98 1.38 23.13
N ARG A 275 28.69 2.17 23.88
CA ARG A 275 29.90 1.73 24.58
C ARG A 275 29.80 2.23 26.03
N SER A 276 29.14 1.47 26.87
CA SER A 276 29.35 1.53 28.33
C SER A 276 29.26 0.15 28.88
N GLU A 277 30.39 -0.22 29.48
CA GLU A 277 30.58 -1.07 30.63
C GLU A 277 30.42 -2.59 30.46
N ALA A 278 31.54 -3.24 30.12
CA ALA A 278 32.04 -4.37 30.87
C ALA A 278 33.54 -4.41 30.60
N GLY A 279 34.30 -3.80 31.51
CA GLY A 279 35.73 -4.00 31.61
C GLY A 279 35.97 -5.37 32.22
N GLU A 280 36.65 -6.23 31.46
CA GLU A 280 37.50 -7.27 32.06
C GLU A 280 38.62 -7.56 31.07
N SER A 281 39.80 -7.35 31.62
CA SER A 281 41.11 -7.62 31.04
C SER A 281 41.28 -9.12 30.77
N PHE A 282 41.72 -9.48 29.57
CA PHE A 282 42.47 -10.71 29.38
C PHE A 282 43.62 -10.50 28.39
N THR A 283 44.79 -10.89 28.85
CA THR A 283 46.11 -10.77 28.26
C THR A 283 46.30 -11.63 27.01
N SER A 284 47.03 -11.05 26.10
CA SER A 284 47.94 -11.58 25.07
C SER A 284 48.18 -13.08 24.98
N SER A 285 48.03 -13.66 23.80
CA SER A 285 49.08 -14.55 23.24
C SER A 285 48.96 -14.62 21.71
N THR A 286 50.08 -14.27 21.13
CA THR A 286 50.46 -14.33 19.71
C THR A 286 50.48 -15.79 19.23
N GLN A 287 49.90 -16.08 18.06
CA GLN A 287 50.47 -17.10 17.17
C GLN A 287 50.07 -16.87 15.71
N THR A 288 51.11 -16.56 14.96
CA THR A 288 51.24 -16.57 13.50
C THR A 288 51.12 -17.98 12.95
N ARG A 289 50.40 -18.16 11.86
CA ARG A 289 50.82 -19.06 10.75
C ARG A 289 50.08 -18.76 9.47
N SER A 290 50.90 -18.61 8.45
CA SER A 290 50.70 -18.37 7.04
C SER A 290 50.33 -19.65 6.24
N ASN A 291 49.92 -19.37 5.00
CA ASN A 291 49.92 -20.19 3.75
C ASN A 291 48.61 -20.96 3.48
N ASP A 292 48.15 -21.13 2.28
CA ASP A 292 48.41 -20.70 0.90
C ASP A 292 47.24 -21.11 0.01
N ALA A 293 46.99 -20.31 -1.02
CA ALA A 293 46.56 -20.61 -2.39
C ALA A 293 45.58 -21.77 -2.71
N ASN A 294 44.49 -21.58 -3.41
CA ASN A 294 44.43 -21.65 -4.88
C ASN A 294 42.96 -21.67 -5.43
N VAL A 295 42.71 -20.80 -6.41
CA VAL A 295 42.05 -20.92 -7.71
C VAL A 295 40.79 -21.78 -7.89
N GLY A 296 39.77 -21.15 -8.45
CA GLY A 296 38.68 -21.83 -9.17
C GLY A 296 37.48 -20.95 -9.50
N SER A 297 37.54 -20.29 -10.64
CA SER A 297 36.49 -19.54 -11.33
C SER A 297 35.17 -20.30 -11.48
N SER A 298 34.07 -19.61 -11.35
CA SER A 298 33.11 -19.43 -12.45
C SER A 298 32.00 -18.47 -12.02
N SER A 299 32.03 -17.33 -12.65
CA SER A 299 30.98 -16.30 -12.61
C SER A 299 29.77 -16.77 -13.38
N THR A 300 28.65 -16.87 -12.72
CA THR A 300 27.33 -16.68 -13.35
C THR A 300 26.64 -15.55 -12.59
N GLN A 301 26.79 -14.35 -13.13
CA GLN A 301 25.96 -13.20 -12.73
C GLN A 301 24.54 -13.48 -13.22
N SER A 302 23.68 -13.90 -12.31
CA SER A 302 22.24 -13.69 -12.44
C SER A 302 21.96 -12.27 -11.95
N SER A 303 21.50 -11.41 -12.85
CA SER A 303 20.94 -10.10 -12.51
C SER A 303 19.85 -10.27 -11.45
N PRO A 304 19.82 -9.44 -10.41
CA PRO A 304 18.71 -9.50 -9.46
C PRO A 304 17.43 -9.06 -10.18
N GLU A 305 16.40 -9.90 -10.11
CA GLU A 305 15.05 -9.55 -10.50
C GLU A 305 14.64 -8.26 -9.77
N SER A 306 14.29 -7.24 -10.54
CA SER A 306 13.99 -5.89 -10.08
C SER A 306 12.68 -5.76 -9.29
N ASP A 307 11.86 -6.81 -9.27
CA ASP A 307 10.49 -6.76 -8.73
C ASP A 307 10.40 -6.91 -7.21
N ASP A 308 11.40 -7.51 -6.55
CA ASP A 308 11.43 -7.71 -5.08
C ASP A 308 11.83 -6.44 -4.28
N LEU A 309 12.17 -5.35 -4.96
CA LEU A 309 12.76 -4.17 -4.32
C LEU A 309 11.72 -3.17 -3.78
N PHE A 310 10.48 -3.19 -4.28
CA PHE A 310 9.51 -2.13 -4.05
C PHE A 310 8.22 -2.55 -3.32
N ASP A 311 7.97 -3.83 -3.11
CA ASP A 311 6.76 -4.31 -2.43
C ASP A 311 6.93 -4.39 -0.91
N ILE A 312 6.61 -3.30 -0.20
CA ILE A 312 6.55 -3.25 1.28
C ILE A 312 5.35 -2.41 1.75
N HIS A 313 4.14 -2.78 1.35
CA HIS A 313 2.92 -2.21 1.96
C HIS A 313 2.04 -3.27 2.58
#